data_aec9405d76e8cc857abc9919f4bbab2e
#
_entry.id   aec9405d76e8cc857abc9919f4bbab2e
#
_cell.length_a   1.000
_cell.length_b   1.000
_cell.length_c   1.000
_cell.angle_alpha   90.00
_cell.angle_beta   90.00
_cell.angle_gamma   90.00
#
_symmetry.space_group_name_H-M   'P 1'
#
loop_
_entity.id
_entity.type
_entity.pdbx_description
1 polymer ?
#
loop_
_entity_poly.entity_id
_entity_poly.type
_entity_poly.pdbx_seq_one_letter_code
_entity_poly.pdbx_strand_id
1 'polypeptide(L)' 'MAKIKVTKQKSAINRTKRQKLTLEALGLKKIGQTVEHEATPNIMGMVKKVKHLISVEEA' A
#
# COMPACT_ATOMS: atom_id res chain seq x y z
N MET A 1 -14.57 -13.41 -1.91
CA MET A 1 -13.86 -12.26 -2.44
C MET A 1 -12.42 -12.28 -1.95
N ALA A 2 -11.51 -11.90 -2.81
CA ALA A 2 -10.09 -11.94 -2.47
C ALA A 2 -9.70 -10.77 -1.59
N LYS A 3 -8.85 -11.05 -0.61
CA LYS A 3 -8.25 -10.03 0.24
C LYS A 3 -6.75 -10.07 0.09
N ILE A 4 -6.13 -8.92 0.28
CA ILE A 4 -4.67 -8.81 0.22
C ILE A 4 -4.16 -8.16 1.49
N LYS A 5 -2.94 -8.53 1.87
CA LYS A 5 -2.21 -7.89 2.95
C LYS A 5 -1.12 -7.03 2.35
N VAL A 6 -1.09 -5.78 2.73
CA VAL A 6 -0.14 -4.80 2.21
C VAL A 6 0.75 -4.36 3.36
N THR A 7 2.05 -4.49 3.19
CA THR A 7 3.03 -4.12 4.20
C THR A 7 3.94 -3.03 3.64
N LYS A 8 4.10 -1.93 4.37
CA LYS A 8 5.02 -0.87 3.98
C LYS A 8 6.45 -1.30 4.25
N GLN A 9 7.27 -1.36 3.22
CA GLN A 9 8.66 -1.80 3.33
C GLN A 9 9.67 -0.68 3.25
N LYS A 10 9.37 0.40 2.52
CA LYS A 10 10.31 1.50 2.32
C LYS A 10 9.68 2.82 2.70
N SER A 11 10.53 3.74 3.16
CA SER A 11 10.08 5.10 3.49
C SER A 11 9.66 5.86 2.24
N ALA A 12 8.62 6.68 2.39
CA ALA A 12 8.16 7.55 1.32
C ALA A 12 8.72 8.97 1.42
N ILE A 13 9.75 9.17 2.23
CA ILE A 13 10.31 10.51 2.50
C ILE A 13 10.75 11.21 1.22
N ASN A 14 11.41 10.48 0.33
CA ASN A 14 11.93 11.04 -0.93
C ASN A 14 11.02 10.75 -2.13
N ARG A 15 9.75 10.42 -1.86
CA ARG A 15 8.80 10.11 -2.92
C ARG A 15 7.83 11.25 -3.15
N THR A 16 7.10 11.18 -4.25
CA THR A 16 6.13 12.24 -4.59
C THR A 16 5.04 12.31 -3.54
N LYS A 17 4.44 13.49 -3.43
CA LYS A 17 3.32 13.72 -2.53
C LYS A 17 2.15 12.75 -2.82
N ARG A 18 1.93 12.43 -4.10
CA ARG A 18 0.88 11.49 -4.50
C ARG A 18 1.11 10.11 -3.92
N GLN A 19 2.37 9.65 -3.92
CA GLN A 19 2.70 8.34 -3.36
C GLN A 19 2.47 8.32 -1.85
N LYS A 20 2.84 9.40 -1.16
CA LYS A 20 2.57 9.51 0.28
C LYS A 20 1.09 9.48 0.57
N LEU A 21 0.29 10.22 -0.19
CA LEU A 21 -1.15 10.23 -0.02
C LEU A 21 -1.76 8.87 -0.31
N THR A 22 -1.25 8.17 -1.32
CA THR A 22 -1.72 6.83 -1.65
C THR A 22 -1.44 5.86 -0.51
N LEU A 23 -0.24 5.93 0.09
CA LEU A 23 0.09 5.09 1.24
C LEU A 23 -0.80 5.40 2.44
N GLU A 24 -1.09 6.67 2.69
CA GLU A 24 -2.00 7.06 3.76
C GLU A 24 -3.41 6.55 3.51
N ALA A 25 -3.87 6.61 2.27
CA ALA A 25 -5.18 6.09 1.90
C ALA A 25 -5.27 4.58 2.12
N LEU A 26 -4.15 3.87 1.95
CA LEU A 26 -4.07 2.43 2.25
C LEU A 26 -3.92 2.15 3.74
N GLY A 27 -3.69 3.17 4.55
CA GLY A 27 -3.49 3.01 5.99
C GLY A 27 -2.06 2.69 6.39
N LEU A 28 -1.10 2.86 5.50
CA LEU A 28 0.30 2.50 5.74
C LEU A 28 1.09 3.76 6.11
N LYS A 29 1.20 4.01 7.40
CA LYS A 29 1.91 5.19 7.89
C LYS A 29 3.33 4.90 8.33
N LYS A 30 3.59 3.70 8.84
CA LYS A 30 4.90 3.32 9.36
C LYS A 30 5.48 2.14 8.60
N ILE A 31 6.80 2.11 8.49
CA ILE A 31 7.50 0.97 7.90
C ILE A 31 7.24 -0.27 8.76
N GLY A 32 6.94 -1.37 8.09
CA GLY A 32 6.61 -2.62 8.77
C GLY A 32 5.14 -2.77 9.12
N GLN A 33 4.35 -1.72 8.93
CA GLN A 33 2.91 -1.80 9.19
C GLN A 33 2.22 -2.62 8.10
N THR A 34 1.36 -3.54 8.52
CA THR A 34 0.57 -4.37 7.62
C THR A 34 -0.90 -4.04 7.76
N VAL A 35 -1.57 -3.88 6.63
CA VAL A 35 -3.01 -3.62 6.60
C VAL A 35 -3.64 -4.56 5.59
N GLU A 36 -4.81 -5.09 5.93
CA GLU A 36 -5.58 -5.95 5.05
C GLU A 36 -6.63 -5.14 4.30
N HIS A 37 -6.73 -5.38 3.00
CA HIS A 37 -7.71 -4.72 2.13
C HIS A 37 -8.37 -5.74 1.22
N GLU A 38 -9.57 -5.42 0.77
CA GLU A 38 -10.20 -6.19 -0.29
C GLU A 38 -9.53 -5.85 -1.63
N ALA A 39 -9.38 -6.87 -2.47
CA ALA A 39 -8.75 -6.70 -3.79
C ALA A 39 -9.72 -6.08 -4.79
N THR A 40 -10.23 -4.89 -4.50
CA THR A 40 -11.09 -4.16 -5.41
C THR A 40 -10.25 -3.43 -6.46
N PRO A 41 -10.83 -3.05 -7.61
CA PRO A 41 -10.10 -2.29 -8.61
C PRO A 41 -9.48 -1.00 -8.07
N ASN A 42 -10.17 -0.32 -7.16
CA ASN A 42 -9.65 0.91 -6.55
C ASN A 42 -8.40 0.63 -5.71
N ILE A 43 -8.46 -0.40 -4.87
CA ILE A 43 -7.33 -0.78 -4.03
C ILE A 43 -6.17 -1.28 -4.88
N MET A 44 -6.45 -2.10 -5.88
CA MET A 44 -5.41 -2.62 -6.76
C MET A 44 -4.73 -1.51 -7.55
N GLY A 45 -5.47 -0.48 -7.94
CA GLY A 45 -4.91 0.69 -8.60
C GLY A 45 -3.94 1.46 -7.70
N MET A 46 -4.31 1.64 -6.43
CA MET A 46 -3.44 2.31 -5.46
C MET A 46 -2.19 1.48 -5.16
N VAL A 47 -2.36 0.19 -4.98
CA VAL A 47 -1.24 -0.73 -4.75
C VAL A 47 -0.24 -0.67 -5.91
N LYS A 48 -0.74 -0.66 -7.14
CA LYS A 48 0.08 -0.60 -8.33
C LYS A 48 0.97 0.64 -8.37
N LYS A 49 0.45 1.77 -7.89
CA LYS A 49 1.20 3.03 -7.87
C LYS A 49 2.35 3.02 -6.89
N VAL A 50 2.25 2.27 -5.82
CA VAL A 50 3.25 2.28 -4.73
C VAL A 50 3.86 0.91 -4.49
N LYS A 51 3.70 -0.03 -5.42
CA LYS A 51 4.16 -1.40 -5.17
C LYS A 51 5.68 -1.50 -4.95
N HIS A 52 6.44 -0.53 -5.43
CA HIS A 52 7.89 -0.49 -5.18
C HIS A 52 8.23 -0.10 -3.74
N LEU A 53 7.25 0.36 -2.98
CA LEU A 53 7.43 0.75 -1.58
C LEU A 53 6.79 -0.25 -0.62
N ILE A 54 6.03 -1.19 -1.12
CA ILE A 54 5.22 -2.11 -0.29
C ILE A 54 5.41 -3.55 -0.75
N SER A 55 4.99 -4.46 0.14
CA SER A 55 4.87 -5.87 -0.18
C SER A 55 3.40 -6.26 -0.15
N VAL A 56 2.96 -7.02 -1.12
CA VAL A 56 1.57 -7.46 -1.22
C VAL A 56 1.51 -8.97 -1.17
N GLU A 57 0.66 -9.50 -0.30
CA GLU A 57 0.44 -10.93 -0.18
C GLU A 57 -1.06 -11.20 -0.21
N GLU A 58 -1.43 -12.35 -0.73
CA GLU A 58 -2.82 -12.79 -0.64
C GLU A 58 -3.13 -13.19 0.80
N ALA A 59 -4.25 -12.74 1.26
CA ALA A 59 -4.70 -13.07 2.62
C ALA A 59 -5.49 -14.39 2.63
#